data_c21af3b4bd5048fb3fb64a41801b89a3
#
_entry.id   c21af3b4bd5048fb3fb64a41801b89a3
#
_cell.length_a   1.000
_cell.length_b   1.000
_cell.length_c   1.000
_cell.angle_alpha   90.00
_cell.angle_beta   90.00
_cell.angle_gamma   90.00
#
_symmetry.space_group_name_H-M   'P 1'
#
loop_
_entity.id
_entity.type
_entity.pdbx_description
1 polymer ?
#
loop_
_entity_poly.entity_id
_entity_poly.type
_entity_poly.pdbx_seq_one_letter_code
_entity_poly.pdbx_strand_id
1 'polypeptide(L)'
;MNKSFICIDDFYEDPDSVRTFALEQEYETSGNYPGIRTVPHMTDSVEKIITDAINLNQTYNFNGQYCGSFQYTTAYDRSWVHADGTTEWAGVLYLTPDAPPSSGTGFFKFKEGGYTRYTGDKDMDKYIDKCSQDLTKWEKITEVANV
;
A
#
# COMPACT_ATOMS: atom_id res chain seq x y z
N MET A 1 -22.82 -3.82 1.48
CA MET A 1 -22.11 -2.56 1.16
C MET A 1 -20.69 -2.94 0.75
N ASN A 2 -20.27 -2.62 -0.47
CA ASN A 2 -18.89 -2.88 -0.88
C ASN A 2 -17.99 -1.87 -0.19
N LYS A 3 -17.10 -2.35 0.69
CA LYS A 3 -16.06 -1.51 1.31
C LYS A 3 -15.00 -1.23 0.25
N SER A 4 -14.66 0.02 0.03
CA SER A 4 -13.59 0.43 -0.89
C SER A 4 -12.34 0.91 -0.17
N PHE A 5 -12.44 1.14 1.14
CA PHE A 5 -11.36 1.60 2.00
C PHE A 5 -11.64 1.19 3.45
N ILE A 6 -10.62 0.71 4.15
CA ILE A 6 -10.68 0.33 5.55
C ILE A 6 -9.43 0.90 6.23
N CYS A 7 -9.61 1.58 7.34
CA CYS A 7 -8.54 1.99 8.24
C CYS A 7 -8.70 1.21 9.55
N ILE A 8 -7.61 0.68 10.07
CA ILE A 8 -7.59 -0.10 11.31
C ILE A 8 -6.52 0.53 12.20
N ASP A 9 -6.95 1.16 13.26
CA ASP A 9 -6.06 1.63 14.32
C ASP A 9 -5.72 0.44 15.23
N ASP A 10 -4.61 0.54 15.96
CA ASP A 10 -4.16 -0.46 16.93
C ASP A 10 -4.13 -1.90 16.34
N PHE A 11 -3.62 -2.02 15.10
CA PHE A 11 -3.58 -3.29 14.36
C PHE A 11 -2.80 -4.38 15.10
N TYR A 12 -1.69 -4.02 15.76
CA TYR A 12 -0.92 -4.89 16.64
C TYR A 12 -1.07 -4.47 18.09
N GLU A 13 -1.15 -5.43 19.00
CA GLU A 13 -1.10 -5.17 20.45
C GLU A 13 0.25 -4.60 20.89
N ASP A 14 1.34 -5.02 20.23
CA ASP A 14 2.71 -4.55 20.48
C ASP A 14 3.40 -4.22 19.14
N PRO A 15 3.14 -3.02 18.59
CA PRO A 15 3.76 -2.60 17.33
C PRO A 15 5.28 -2.40 17.45
N ASP A 16 5.80 -2.08 18.63
CA ASP A 16 7.24 -1.87 18.85
C ASP A 16 8.02 -3.18 18.72
N SER A 17 7.49 -4.27 19.25
CA SER A 17 8.08 -5.59 19.05
C SER A 17 8.09 -6.01 17.58
N VAL A 18 7.00 -5.75 16.86
CA VAL A 18 6.91 -6.05 15.42
C VAL A 18 7.91 -5.19 14.63
N ARG A 19 8.03 -3.91 14.98
CA ARG A 19 9.02 -3.01 14.38
C ARG A 19 10.44 -3.45 14.65
N THR A 20 10.76 -3.84 15.89
CA THR A 20 12.07 -4.36 16.27
C THR A 20 12.41 -5.59 15.44
N PHE A 21 11.49 -6.55 15.36
CA PHE A 21 11.64 -7.72 14.49
C PHE A 21 11.89 -7.34 13.04
N ALA A 22 11.11 -6.38 12.50
CA ALA A 22 11.27 -5.92 11.12
C ALA A 22 12.67 -5.33 10.87
N LEU A 23 13.20 -4.54 11.81
CA LEU A 23 14.51 -3.90 11.66
C LEU A 23 15.69 -4.89 11.73
N GLU A 24 15.47 -6.08 12.28
CA GLU A 24 16.47 -7.17 12.34
C GLU A 24 16.51 -8.03 11.08
N GLN A 25 15.55 -7.84 10.16
CA GLN A 25 15.46 -8.65 8.95
C GLN A 25 16.43 -8.18 7.87
N GLU A 26 16.72 -9.07 6.94
CA GLU A 26 17.49 -8.75 5.74
C GLU A 26 16.60 -8.12 4.66
N TYR A 27 17.03 -6.95 4.16
CA TYR A 27 16.36 -6.19 3.12
C TYR A 27 17.11 -6.34 1.80
N GLU A 28 16.80 -7.37 1.05
CA GLU A 28 17.52 -7.72 -0.18
C GLU A 28 16.65 -7.63 -1.44
N THR A 29 15.34 -7.54 -1.30
CA THR A 29 14.41 -7.58 -2.43
C THR A 29 14.18 -6.20 -2.99
N SER A 30 14.53 -5.99 -4.25
CA SER A 30 14.20 -4.80 -5.02
C SER A 30 13.16 -5.12 -6.11
N GLY A 31 12.36 -4.14 -6.51
CA GLY A 31 11.30 -4.34 -7.49
C GLY A 31 10.67 -3.04 -7.95
N ASN A 32 9.50 -3.13 -8.55
CA ASN A 32 8.74 -1.97 -9.01
C ASN A 32 7.93 -1.34 -7.85
N TYR A 33 8.63 -0.93 -6.80
CA TYR A 33 8.11 -0.24 -5.62
C TYR A 33 9.21 0.66 -5.04
N PRO A 34 8.89 1.69 -4.24
CA PRO A 34 9.89 2.50 -3.56
C PRO A 34 10.65 1.71 -2.49
N GLY A 35 11.95 1.99 -2.36
CA GLY A 35 12.80 1.40 -1.32
C GLY A 35 13.14 -0.07 -1.52
N ILE A 36 13.29 -0.78 -0.43
CA ILE A 36 13.73 -2.17 -0.39
C ILE A 36 12.82 -2.98 0.54
N ARG A 37 12.63 -4.26 0.25
CA ARG A 37 11.76 -5.16 1.02
C ARG A 37 12.51 -6.38 1.54
N THR A 38 11.93 -6.95 2.60
CA THR A 38 12.29 -8.29 3.08
C THR A 38 11.57 -9.37 2.25
N VAL A 39 11.91 -10.62 2.49
CA VAL A 39 11.02 -11.74 2.16
C VAL A 39 9.71 -11.61 2.96
N PRO A 40 8.61 -12.25 2.53
CA PRO A 40 7.35 -12.24 3.28
C PRO A 40 7.47 -12.84 4.69
N HIS A 41 6.83 -12.18 5.66
CA HIS A 41 6.70 -12.60 7.06
C HIS A 41 5.24 -12.68 7.50
N MET A 42 4.35 -13.02 6.57
CA MET A 42 2.93 -13.19 6.87
C MET A 42 2.71 -14.29 7.91
N THR A 43 1.78 -14.05 8.83
CA THR A 43 1.37 -15.03 9.84
C THR A 43 -0.13 -15.27 9.79
N ASP A 44 -0.58 -16.43 10.24
CA ASP A 44 -2.01 -16.81 10.29
C ASP A 44 -2.84 -15.79 11.08
N SER A 45 -2.26 -15.20 12.14
CA SER A 45 -2.93 -14.17 12.95
C SER A 45 -3.14 -12.88 12.16
N VAL A 46 -2.16 -12.43 11.39
CA VAL A 46 -2.27 -11.26 10.52
C VAL A 46 -3.28 -11.50 9.40
N GLU A 47 -3.22 -12.66 8.75
CA GLU A 47 -4.21 -13.05 7.75
C GLU A 47 -5.63 -13.02 8.30
N LYS A 48 -5.80 -13.54 9.53
CA LYS A 48 -7.11 -13.54 10.20
C LYS A 48 -7.62 -12.13 10.48
N ILE A 49 -6.79 -11.24 11.02
CA ILE A 49 -7.17 -9.84 11.30
C ILE A 49 -7.62 -9.15 10.01
N ILE A 50 -6.85 -9.30 8.94
CA ILE A 50 -7.17 -8.70 7.65
C ILE A 50 -8.48 -9.26 7.10
N THR A 51 -8.65 -10.59 7.12
CA THR A 51 -9.85 -11.25 6.63
C THR A 51 -11.10 -10.81 7.40
N ASP A 52 -11.02 -10.74 8.73
CA ASP A 52 -12.11 -10.29 9.58
C ASP A 52 -12.47 -8.81 9.31
N ALA A 53 -11.47 -7.95 9.09
CA ALA A 53 -11.67 -6.54 8.80
C ALA A 53 -12.35 -6.31 7.44
N ILE A 54 -11.95 -7.04 6.42
CA ILE A 54 -12.56 -6.97 5.09
C ILE A 54 -13.99 -7.55 5.14
N ASN A 55 -14.27 -8.45 6.09
CA ASN A 55 -15.58 -9.06 6.35
C ASN A 55 -16.23 -9.59 5.06
N LEU A 56 -15.53 -10.43 4.37
CA LEU A 56 -16.05 -11.10 3.21
C LEU A 56 -16.05 -12.59 3.54
N ASN A 57 -17.17 -13.26 3.33
CA ASN A 57 -17.30 -14.72 3.39
C ASN A 57 -16.49 -15.38 2.26
N GLN A 58 -15.29 -14.85 2.00
CA GLN A 58 -14.39 -15.28 0.96
C GLN A 58 -13.04 -15.65 1.56
N THR A 59 -12.40 -16.63 0.97
CA THR A 59 -11.02 -16.98 1.29
C THR A 59 -10.10 -16.13 0.42
N TYR A 60 -9.23 -15.36 1.06
CA TYR A 60 -8.20 -14.59 0.37
C TYR A 60 -6.92 -15.41 0.25
N ASN A 61 -6.22 -15.18 -0.85
CA ASN A 61 -4.91 -15.77 -1.07
C ASN A 61 -3.83 -14.74 -0.72
N PHE A 62 -3.11 -14.99 0.37
CA PHE A 62 -2.01 -14.18 0.85
C PHE A 62 -0.64 -14.61 0.30
N ASN A 63 -0.58 -15.55 -0.64
CA ASN A 63 0.66 -16.05 -1.24
C ASN A 63 1.24 -15.12 -2.33
N GLY A 64 0.84 -13.85 -2.36
CA GLY A 64 1.43 -12.86 -3.25
C GLY A 64 2.91 -12.61 -2.93
N GLN A 65 3.72 -12.35 -3.95
CA GLN A 65 5.17 -12.20 -3.86
C GLN A 65 5.67 -11.24 -2.75
N TYR A 66 4.85 -10.24 -2.38
CA TYR A 66 5.22 -9.22 -1.39
C TYR A 66 4.24 -9.15 -0.22
N CYS A 67 3.34 -10.12 -0.11
CA CYS A 67 2.34 -10.13 0.93
C CYS A 67 3.00 -10.40 2.29
N GLY A 68 2.92 -9.45 3.23
CA GLY A 68 3.59 -9.53 4.53
C GLY A 68 5.08 -9.15 4.52
N SER A 69 5.63 -8.64 3.42
CA SER A 69 7.00 -8.12 3.42
C SER A 69 7.08 -6.79 4.16
N PHE A 70 8.11 -6.64 5.01
CA PHE A 70 8.47 -5.33 5.52
C PHE A 70 9.13 -4.51 4.43
N GLN A 71 8.86 -3.20 4.42
CA GLN A 71 9.41 -2.27 3.45
C GLN A 71 10.11 -1.13 4.17
N TYR A 72 11.33 -0.83 3.72
CA TYR A 72 12.09 0.34 4.15
C TYR A 72 12.13 1.35 3.01
N THR A 73 11.62 2.55 3.26
CA THR A 73 11.58 3.66 2.30
C THR A 73 12.13 4.93 2.92
N THR A 74 12.77 5.75 2.12
CA THR A 74 13.33 7.04 2.49
C THR A 74 12.78 8.16 1.60
N ALA A 75 13.05 9.40 1.97
CA ALA A 75 12.68 10.57 1.15
C ALA A 75 13.38 10.62 -0.23
N TYR A 76 14.40 9.80 -0.43
CA TYR A 76 15.14 9.71 -1.71
C TYR A 76 14.59 8.66 -2.64
N ASP A 77 13.70 7.79 -2.14
CA ASP A 77 13.11 6.74 -2.98
C ASP A 77 12.03 7.32 -3.89
N ARG A 78 12.06 6.86 -5.13
CA ARG A 78 11.10 7.28 -6.13
C ARG A 78 9.72 6.70 -5.82
N SER A 79 8.71 7.55 -5.81
CA SER A 79 7.31 7.14 -5.72
C SER A 79 6.51 7.63 -6.94
N TRP A 80 5.36 7.03 -7.18
CA TRP A 80 4.46 7.39 -8.28
C TRP A 80 3.02 7.02 -7.95
N VAL A 81 2.08 7.68 -8.62
CA VAL A 81 0.65 7.32 -8.55
C VAL A 81 0.41 6.10 -9.44
N HIS A 82 -0.19 5.05 -8.91
CA HIS A 82 -0.50 3.82 -9.64
C HIS A 82 -1.77 3.15 -9.09
N ALA A 83 -2.24 2.15 -9.79
CA ALA A 83 -3.26 1.24 -9.32
C ALA A 83 -2.72 -0.20 -9.36
N ASP A 84 -3.02 -0.98 -8.33
CA ASP A 84 -2.68 -2.40 -8.25
C ASP A 84 -3.70 -3.21 -9.06
N GLY A 85 -3.43 -3.36 -10.37
CA GLY A 85 -4.40 -3.89 -11.34
C GLY A 85 -4.75 -5.37 -11.21
N THR A 86 -4.03 -6.12 -10.37
CA THR A 86 -4.17 -7.58 -10.23
C THR A 86 -4.65 -8.04 -8.87
N THR A 87 -4.84 -7.12 -7.92
CA THR A 87 -5.26 -7.42 -6.56
C THR A 87 -6.63 -6.82 -6.26
N GLU A 88 -7.45 -7.53 -5.51
CA GLU A 88 -8.73 -7.00 -5.02
C GLU A 88 -8.54 -6.01 -3.86
N TRP A 89 -7.53 -6.27 -3.04
CA TRP A 89 -7.15 -5.45 -1.90
C TRP A 89 -5.65 -5.26 -1.84
N ALA A 90 -5.22 -4.05 -1.54
CA ALA A 90 -3.85 -3.73 -1.17
C ALA A 90 -3.86 -3.17 0.26
N GLY A 91 -2.87 -3.55 1.06
CA GLY A 91 -2.74 -3.11 2.45
C GLY A 91 -1.37 -2.51 2.71
N VAL A 92 -1.34 -1.44 3.47
CA VAL A 92 -0.12 -0.84 4.02
C VAL A 92 -0.28 -0.71 5.52
N LEU A 93 0.71 -1.18 6.26
CA LEU A 93 0.76 -1.10 7.71
C LEU A 93 1.97 -0.25 8.11
N TYR A 94 1.72 0.84 8.80
CA TYR A 94 2.76 1.77 9.23
C TYR A 94 3.32 1.35 10.59
N LEU A 95 4.64 1.18 10.67
CA LEU A 95 5.36 0.76 11.89
C LEU A 95 6.35 1.83 12.40
N THR A 96 6.52 2.91 11.66
CA THR A 96 7.44 3.99 12.08
C THR A 96 6.72 4.92 13.05
N PRO A 97 7.13 5.01 14.32
CA PRO A 97 6.59 5.98 15.25
C PRO A 97 6.99 7.39 14.81
N ASP A 98 6.16 8.38 15.11
CA ASP A 98 6.42 9.80 14.83
C ASP A 98 6.80 10.09 13.37
N ALA A 99 6.29 9.29 12.43
CA ALA A 99 6.53 9.49 11.01
C ALA A 99 5.94 10.84 10.55
N PRO A 100 6.66 11.60 9.69
CA PRO A 100 6.10 12.83 9.14
C PRO A 100 4.76 12.55 8.44
N PRO A 101 3.71 13.35 8.64
CA PRO A 101 2.42 13.17 7.97
C PRO A 101 2.53 13.04 6.45
N SER A 102 3.54 13.68 5.84
CA SER A 102 3.82 13.61 4.41
C SER A 102 4.39 12.26 3.94
N SER A 103 4.71 11.33 4.84
CA SER A 103 5.22 9.99 4.51
C SER A 103 4.12 8.94 4.35
N GLY A 104 2.85 9.34 4.45
CA GLY A 104 1.70 8.46 4.30
C GLY A 104 1.40 8.05 2.85
N THR A 105 0.32 7.31 2.69
CA THR A 105 -0.20 6.89 1.38
C THR A 105 -1.25 7.87 0.89
N GLY A 106 -0.99 8.53 -0.23
CA GLY A 106 -1.93 9.44 -0.87
C GLY A 106 -2.85 8.71 -1.85
N PHE A 107 -4.12 9.10 -1.86
CA PHE A 107 -5.09 8.65 -2.85
C PHE A 107 -5.39 9.79 -3.83
N PHE A 108 -5.36 9.48 -5.11
CA PHE A 108 -5.41 10.48 -6.16
C PHE A 108 -6.49 10.18 -7.18
N LYS A 109 -6.94 11.26 -7.82
CA LYS A 109 -7.81 11.23 -8.98
C LYS A 109 -7.08 11.90 -10.15
N PHE A 110 -7.08 11.26 -11.32
CA PHE A 110 -6.53 11.85 -12.52
C PHE A 110 -7.44 12.99 -12.98
N LYS A 111 -6.91 14.21 -13.12
CA LYS A 111 -7.71 15.41 -13.38
C LYS A 111 -8.43 15.34 -14.71
N GLU A 112 -7.77 14.83 -15.74
CA GLU A 112 -8.36 14.64 -17.06
C GLU A 112 -9.26 13.39 -17.04
N GLY A 113 -10.57 13.59 -17.04
CA GLY A 113 -11.58 12.54 -16.98
C GLY A 113 -12.00 12.09 -15.57
N GLY A 114 -11.32 12.55 -14.52
CA GLY A 114 -11.73 12.27 -13.13
C GLY A 114 -11.52 10.82 -12.68
N TYR A 115 -10.59 10.09 -13.29
CA TYR A 115 -10.37 8.67 -13.03
C TYR A 115 -9.68 8.41 -11.70
N THR A 116 -10.21 7.47 -10.93
CA THR A 116 -9.62 6.94 -9.67
C THR A 116 -9.16 5.49 -9.79
N ARG A 117 -9.27 4.92 -10.98
CA ARG A 117 -8.90 3.53 -11.33
C ARG A 117 -8.67 3.46 -12.84
N TYR A 118 -8.13 2.34 -13.30
CA TYR A 118 -8.04 2.06 -14.74
C TYR A 118 -9.41 2.13 -15.43
N THR A 119 -9.41 2.71 -16.61
CA THR A 119 -10.63 2.98 -17.39
C THR A 119 -11.11 1.75 -18.16
N GLY A 120 -10.19 0.80 -18.45
CA GLY A 120 -10.37 -0.31 -19.37
C GLY A 120 -10.07 0.06 -20.84
N ASP A 121 -9.86 1.33 -21.14
CA ASP A 121 -9.35 1.78 -22.43
C ASP A 121 -7.81 1.76 -22.37
N LYS A 122 -7.19 0.89 -23.18
CA LYS A 122 -5.74 0.66 -23.16
C LYS A 122 -4.91 1.89 -23.50
N ASP A 123 -5.39 2.77 -24.37
CA ASP A 123 -4.66 3.96 -24.76
C ASP A 123 -4.72 5.02 -23.65
N MET A 124 -5.90 5.18 -23.05
CA MET A 124 -6.08 6.06 -21.90
C MET A 124 -5.30 5.55 -20.69
N ASP A 125 -5.38 4.28 -20.37
CA ASP A 125 -4.66 3.69 -19.24
C ASP A 125 -3.14 3.85 -19.41
N LYS A 126 -2.61 3.65 -20.63
CA LYS A 126 -1.21 3.91 -20.96
C LYS A 126 -0.81 5.40 -20.84
N TYR A 127 -1.73 6.31 -21.16
CA TYR A 127 -1.51 7.74 -20.98
C TYR A 127 -1.47 8.11 -19.49
N ILE A 128 -2.40 7.57 -18.70
CA ILE A 128 -2.43 7.75 -17.24
C ILE A 128 -1.12 7.27 -16.61
N ASP A 129 -0.64 6.08 -16.98
CA ASP A 129 0.63 5.53 -16.50
C ASP A 129 1.84 6.43 -16.84
N LYS A 130 1.87 7.01 -18.03
CA LYS A 130 2.92 7.98 -18.38
C LYS A 130 2.90 9.23 -17.51
N CYS A 131 1.75 9.61 -16.99
CA CYS A 131 1.56 10.76 -16.12
C CYS A 131 1.75 10.42 -14.62
N SER A 132 2.09 9.18 -14.28
CA SER A 132 2.14 8.68 -12.90
C SER A 132 3.05 9.47 -11.96
N GLN A 133 4.06 10.16 -12.48
CA GLN A 133 5.00 10.98 -11.72
C GLN A 133 4.77 12.48 -11.84
N ASP A 134 3.95 12.91 -12.76
CA ASP A 134 3.58 14.32 -12.94
C ASP A 134 2.39 14.65 -12.03
N LEU A 135 2.66 14.98 -10.77
CA LEU A 135 1.63 15.30 -9.79
C LEU A 135 0.75 16.50 -10.20
N THR A 136 1.14 17.31 -11.19
CA THR A 136 0.27 18.38 -11.71
C THR A 136 -0.96 17.83 -12.42
N LYS A 137 -0.90 16.58 -12.90
CA LYS A 137 -2.00 15.87 -13.55
C LYS A 137 -2.97 15.21 -12.58
N TRP A 138 -2.64 15.19 -11.28
CA TRP A 138 -3.39 14.50 -10.25
C TRP A 138 -3.97 15.47 -9.23
N GLU A 139 -5.15 15.13 -8.72
CA GLU A 139 -5.80 15.76 -7.58
C GLU A 139 -5.72 14.79 -6.40
N LYS A 140 -5.10 15.19 -5.29
CA LYS A 140 -5.08 14.38 -4.07
C LYS A 140 -6.47 14.42 -3.44
N ILE A 141 -7.08 13.26 -3.25
CA ILE A 141 -8.39 13.11 -2.63
C ILE A 141 -8.26 13.05 -1.12
N THR A 142 -7.34 12.19 -0.65
CA THR A 142 -7.07 11.98 0.77
C THR A 142 -5.68 11.39 0.96
N GLU A 143 -5.24 11.34 2.20
CA GLU A 143 -3.97 10.74 2.61
C GLU A 143 -4.17 10.03 3.94
N VAL A 144 -3.52 8.89 4.11
CA VAL A 144 -3.44 8.15 5.37
C VAL A 144 -1.98 8.06 5.77
N ALA A 145 -1.69 8.41 6.99
CA ALA A 145 -0.35 8.35 7.57
C ALA A 145 -0.45 7.80 9.00
N ASN A 146 0.69 7.35 9.51
CA ASN A 146 0.82 7.07 10.93
C ASN A 146 0.90 8.42 11.65
N VAL A 147 -0.05 8.70 12.54
CA VAL A 147 -0.13 9.93 13.34
C VAL A 147 0.01 9.59 14.80
#